data_64da599c6ddb410ac82794e18508c2c5
#
_entry.id   64da599c6ddb410ac82794e18508c2c5
#
_cell.length_a   1.000
_cell.length_b   1.000
_cell.length_c   1.000
_cell.angle_alpha   90.00
_cell.angle_beta   90.00
_cell.angle_gamma   90.00
#
_symmetry.space_group_name_H-M   'P 1'
#
loop_
_entity.id
_entity.type
_entity.pdbx_description
1 polymer ?
#
loop_
_entity_poly.entity_id
_entity_poly.type
_entity_poly.pdbx_seq_one_letter_code
_entity_poly.pdbx_strand_id
1 'polypeptide(L)'
;LNINDAYEDVIEDNPAAVPADCGYLLEFDDYYDENCRFLTSNLHLPCMLKDDVPWEDGSAFRSYVEDKVNGVDKALKHGLLEGNADYQAAAAILDIPSLIDWWFVHELAMNAEYRHPKSVYMYIDGKDGKLCAGPVWDFDYQTFPNPAGIKAVSSEMGGSYASLSYDEASLNEWLCSNYSFDNRWTGITTPAYDDKPYMWYPLLLQHEEFKAAVKAQWLVSYPKLQQVVASIRAFAEENRVSDTYNYAMWPLLDGRRTAELSPYVIDFSGDEKMTWDEAIDAMVKFYQNRLETMNALINSGSF
;
A
#
# COMPACT_ATOMS: atom_id res chain seq x y z
N LEU A 1 13.47 -0.24 -9.11
CA LEU A 1 13.93 -0.03 -7.77
C LEU A 1 15.43 -0.09 -7.76
N ASN A 2 16.06 0.90 -7.22
CA ASN A 2 17.51 0.85 -7.01
C ASN A 2 17.71 0.62 -5.52
N ILE A 3 17.58 -0.66 -5.10
CA ILE A 3 18.02 -1.05 -3.76
C ILE A 3 19.53 -1.03 -3.85
N ASN A 4 20.15 -0.04 -3.22
CA ASN A 4 21.58 0.03 -3.15
C ASN A 4 22.07 -1.13 -2.28
N ASP A 5 23.11 -1.79 -2.76
CA ASP A 5 23.84 -2.79 -2.00
C ASP A 5 22.96 -3.99 -1.56
N ALA A 6 22.19 -4.56 -2.53
CA ALA A 6 21.42 -5.78 -2.30
C ALA A 6 22.30 -6.89 -1.70
N TYR A 7 21.72 -7.68 -0.80
CA TYR A 7 22.45 -8.69 -0.03
C TYR A 7 23.31 -9.62 -0.88
N GLU A 8 22.78 -10.16 -1.97
CA GLU A 8 23.50 -11.10 -2.82
C GLU A 8 24.75 -10.47 -3.44
N ASP A 9 24.63 -9.24 -3.96
CA ASP A 9 25.73 -8.52 -4.57
C ASP A 9 26.84 -8.19 -3.54
N VAL A 10 26.43 -7.75 -2.36
CA VAL A 10 27.38 -7.38 -1.29
C VAL A 10 28.14 -8.60 -0.78
N ILE A 11 27.47 -9.73 -0.60
CA ILE A 11 28.10 -10.97 -0.08
C ILE A 11 28.98 -11.63 -1.14
N GLU A 12 28.63 -11.53 -2.43
CA GLU A 12 29.47 -11.99 -3.51
C GLU A 12 30.82 -11.23 -3.54
N ASP A 13 30.76 -9.91 -3.37
CA ASP A 13 31.95 -9.04 -3.36
C ASP A 13 32.72 -9.11 -2.03
N ASN A 14 32.04 -9.27 -0.91
CA ASN A 14 32.62 -9.31 0.41
C ASN A 14 31.91 -10.30 1.36
N PRO A 15 32.33 -11.57 1.38
CA PRO A 15 31.75 -12.59 2.26
C PRO A 15 31.84 -12.28 3.76
N ALA A 16 32.61 -11.28 4.17
CA ALA A 16 32.73 -10.82 5.55
C ALA A 16 31.86 -9.59 5.85
N ALA A 17 31.01 -9.18 4.91
CA ALA A 17 30.11 -8.05 5.11
C ALA A 17 29.20 -8.28 6.34
N VAL A 18 28.92 -7.21 7.05
CA VAL A 18 27.99 -7.22 8.19
C VAL A 18 26.58 -6.83 7.71
N PRO A 19 25.52 -7.16 8.47
CA PRO A 19 24.14 -6.89 8.04
C PRO A 19 23.86 -5.44 7.65
N ALA A 20 24.54 -4.48 8.28
CA ALA A 20 24.36 -3.06 8.00
C ALA A 20 24.97 -2.60 6.66
N ASP A 21 25.79 -3.43 6.03
CA ASP A 21 26.37 -3.15 4.71
C ASP A 21 25.41 -3.51 3.55
N CYS A 22 24.30 -4.21 3.88
CA CYS A 22 23.38 -4.75 2.89
C CYS A 22 22.05 -3.99 2.88
N GLY A 23 21.43 -3.90 1.69
CA GLY A 23 20.04 -3.53 1.51
C GLY A 23 19.12 -4.75 1.51
N TYR A 24 17.85 -4.57 1.89
CA TYR A 24 16.86 -5.66 2.00
C TYR A 24 15.53 -5.23 1.42
N LEU A 25 14.93 -6.08 0.57
CA LEU A 25 13.56 -5.89 0.10
C LEU A 25 12.60 -6.64 1.01
N LEU A 26 11.64 -5.92 1.56
CA LEU A 26 10.61 -6.43 2.46
C LEU A 26 9.24 -6.40 1.79
N GLU A 27 8.42 -7.38 2.08
CA GLU A 27 7.01 -7.40 1.74
C GLU A 27 6.18 -7.64 2.99
N PHE A 28 5.15 -6.81 3.17
CA PHE A 28 4.11 -7.06 4.15
C PHE A 28 2.90 -7.60 3.42
N ASP A 29 2.61 -8.88 3.65
CA ASP A 29 1.53 -9.58 2.95
C ASP A 29 0.95 -10.69 3.84
N ASP A 30 -0.36 -10.84 3.78
CA ASP A 30 -1.09 -11.83 4.55
C ASP A 30 -0.91 -13.28 4.06
N TYR A 31 -0.35 -13.48 2.87
CA TYR A 31 0.03 -14.81 2.40
C TYR A 31 1.14 -15.42 3.25
N TYR A 32 2.06 -14.62 3.70
CA TYR A 32 3.10 -15.01 4.66
C TYR A 32 3.80 -16.33 4.30
N ASP A 33 4.23 -16.47 3.04
CA ASP A 33 4.68 -17.73 2.45
C ASP A 33 6.20 -17.83 2.19
N GLU A 34 6.96 -16.74 2.37
CA GLU A 34 8.43 -16.77 2.24
C GLU A 34 9.12 -17.50 3.40
N ASN A 35 10.33 -17.98 3.15
CA ASN A 35 11.15 -18.64 4.17
C ASN A 35 11.65 -17.65 5.23
N CYS A 36 12.14 -16.48 4.79
CA CYS A 36 12.61 -15.41 5.66
C CYS A 36 11.43 -14.53 6.07
N ARG A 37 10.79 -14.84 7.19
CA ARG A 37 9.57 -14.14 7.64
C ARG A 37 9.46 -14.03 9.14
N PHE A 38 8.73 -13.01 9.60
CA PHE A 38 8.39 -12.80 11.00
C PHE A 38 7.13 -11.94 11.15
N LEU A 39 6.51 -12.02 12.32
CA LEU A 39 5.45 -11.11 12.71
C LEU A 39 6.05 -9.99 13.55
N THR A 40 5.67 -8.74 13.27
CA THR A 40 6.11 -7.63 14.13
C THR A 40 5.62 -7.81 15.56
N SER A 41 6.42 -7.34 16.52
CA SER A 41 6.27 -7.71 17.93
C SER A 41 5.00 -7.15 18.59
N ASN A 42 4.47 -6.03 18.09
CA ASN A 42 3.34 -5.34 18.72
C ASN A 42 2.08 -5.34 17.87
N LEU A 43 2.18 -5.00 16.58
CA LEU A 43 1.03 -4.98 15.67
C LEU A 43 0.83 -6.31 14.96
N HIS A 44 1.80 -7.22 15.07
CA HIS A 44 1.79 -8.51 14.39
C HIS A 44 1.61 -8.38 12.87
N LEU A 45 2.24 -7.37 12.28
CA LEU A 45 2.25 -7.23 10.84
C LEU A 45 3.06 -8.37 10.22
N PRO A 46 2.56 -9.04 9.19
CA PRO A 46 3.28 -10.11 8.50
C PRO A 46 4.38 -9.51 7.62
N CYS A 47 5.62 -9.69 8.00
CA CYS A 47 6.78 -9.20 7.26
C CYS A 47 7.56 -10.38 6.69
N MET A 48 7.91 -10.28 5.41
CA MET A 48 8.72 -11.23 4.68
C MET A 48 9.89 -10.53 4.01
N LEU A 49 11.03 -11.23 3.88
CA LEU A 49 12.12 -10.79 3.02
C LEU A 49 11.99 -11.48 1.67
N LYS A 50 12.25 -10.74 0.61
CA LYS A 50 12.29 -11.28 -0.76
C LYS A 50 13.69 -11.81 -1.12
N ASP A 51 14.66 -11.59 -0.27
CA ASP A 51 16.03 -12.04 -0.40
C ASP A 51 16.28 -13.28 0.47
N ASP A 52 17.03 -14.25 -0.04
CA ASP A 52 17.51 -15.41 0.73
C ASP A 52 18.74 -15.01 1.55
N VAL A 53 18.51 -14.61 2.79
CA VAL A 53 19.58 -14.29 3.75
C VAL A 53 19.68 -15.37 4.83
N PRO A 54 20.82 -15.48 5.57
CA PRO A 54 20.88 -16.35 6.73
C PRO A 54 19.80 -16.00 7.76
N TRP A 55 18.84 -16.93 7.95
CA TRP A 55 17.60 -16.68 8.71
C TRP A 55 17.40 -17.58 9.94
N GLU A 56 18.35 -18.43 10.23
CA GLU A 56 18.34 -19.29 11.42
C GLU A 56 18.36 -18.47 12.73
N ASP A 57 17.94 -19.09 13.81
CA ASP A 57 17.96 -18.47 15.14
C ASP A 57 19.39 -18.06 15.53
N GLY A 58 19.54 -16.80 15.88
CA GLY A 58 20.83 -16.21 16.21
C GLY A 58 21.59 -15.62 15.03
N SER A 59 21.02 -15.66 13.82
CA SER A 59 21.57 -14.96 12.67
C SER A 59 21.63 -13.45 12.92
N ALA A 60 22.77 -12.85 12.60
CA ALA A 60 22.94 -11.40 12.70
C ALA A 60 22.09 -10.66 11.67
N PHE A 61 21.88 -11.24 10.48
CA PHE A 61 21.04 -10.67 9.41
C PHE A 61 19.57 -10.65 9.83
N ARG A 62 19.05 -11.77 10.35
CA ARG A 62 17.70 -11.84 10.90
C ARG A 62 17.50 -10.82 12.01
N SER A 63 18.39 -10.78 12.97
CA SER A 63 18.30 -9.83 14.10
C SER A 63 18.30 -8.39 13.63
N TYR A 64 19.13 -8.04 12.65
CA TYR A 64 19.21 -6.69 12.13
C TYR A 64 17.89 -6.23 11.49
N VAL A 65 17.30 -7.07 10.64
CA VAL A 65 16.02 -6.75 9.97
C VAL A 65 14.87 -6.70 10.98
N GLU A 66 14.76 -7.71 11.83
CA GLU A 66 13.72 -7.76 12.87
C GLU A 66 13.81 -6.56 13.82
N ASP A 67 15.00 -6.17 14.25
CA ASP A 67 15.21 -5.03 15.14
C ASP A 67 14.82 -3.70 14.49
N LYS A 68 15.12 -3.53 13.20
CA LYS A 68 14.70 -2.34 12.43
C LYS A 68 13.18 -2.21 12.38
N VAL A 69 12.50 -3.23 11.88
CA VAL A 69 11.04 -3.22 11.71
C VAL A 69 10.33 -3.17 13.06
N ASN A 70 10.74 -4.00 14.01
CA ASN A 70 10.18 -3.99 15.35
C ASN A 70 10.47 -2.69 16.12
N GLY A 71 11.57 -2.02 15.81
CA GLY A 71 11.86 -0.70 16.38
C GLY A 71 10.79 0.33 16.05
N VAL A 72 10.33 0.38 14.80
CA VAL A 72 9.21 1.24 14.37
C VAL A 72 7.91 0.81 15.05
N ASP A 73 7.58 -0.48 14.94
CA ASP A 73 6.35 -1.05 15.48
C ASP A 73 6.20 -0.79 16.98
N LYS A 74 7.30 -0.94 17.70
CA LYS A 74 7.38 -0.68 19.14
C LYS A 74 7.19 0.79 19.48
N ALA A 75 7.91 1.66 18.78
CA ALA A 75 7.87 3.09 19.03
C ALA A 75 6.45 3.65 18.79
N LEU A 76 5.82 3.30 17.69
CA LEU A 76 4.50 3.82 17.34
C LEU A 76 3.37 3.23 18.18
N LYS A 77 3.38 1.91 18.44
CA LYS A 77 2.33 1.27 19.24
C LYS A 77 2.35 1.68 20.70
N HIS A 78 3.53 1.85 21.26
CA HIS A 78 3.67 2.23 22.68
C HIS A 78 2.86 3.49 23.00
N GLY A 79 2.88 4.47 22.11
CA GLY A 79 2.13 5.70 22.27
C GLY A 79 0.62 5.55 22.33
N LEU A 80 0.04 4.65 21.55
CA LEU A 80 -1.41 4.43 21.55
C LEU A 80 -1.91 3.71 22.79
N LEU A 81 -1.14 2.76 23.30
CA LEU A 81 -1.54 1.96 24.45
C LEU A 81 -1.22 2.64 25.78
N GLU A 82 -0.19 3.48 25.81
CA GLU A 82 0.33 4.09 27.03
C GLU A 82 0.36 5.62 27.01
N GLY A 83 -0.16 6.23 25.92
CA GLY A 83 -0.30 7.67 25.80
C GLY A 83 0.97 8.43 25.36
N ASN A 84 2.04 7.73 25.00
CA ASN A 84 3.31 8.33 24.58
C ASN A 84 3.90 7.59 23.36
N ALA A 85 3.50 7.95 22.16
CA ALA A 85 4.21 7.48 20.97
C ALA A 85 5.55 8.21 20.84
N ASP A 86 6.64 7.47 20.69
CA ASP A 86 7.94 8.04 20.39
C ASP A 86 8.13 8.21 18.89
N TYR A 87 7.50 9.25 18.34
CA TYR A 87 7.63 9.59 16.93
C TYR A 87 9.10 9.77 16.52
N GLN A 88 9.91 10.37 17.36
CA GLN A 88 11.32 10.63 17.03
C GLN A 88 12.13 9.33 16.94
N ALA A 89 11.82 8.34 17.76
CA ALA A 89 12.44 7.02 17.65
C ALA A 89 12.04 6.30 16.36
N ALA A 90 10.75 6.38 15.97
CA ALA A 90 10.28 5.84 14.69
C ALA A 90 10.92 6.60 13.50
N ALA A 91 10.93 7.93 13.53
CA ALA A 91 11.51 8.76 12.48
C ALA A 91 13.03 8.61 12.33
N ALA A 92 13.71 8.17 13.38
CA ALA A 92 15.14 7.82 13.31
C ALA A 92 15.37 6.58 12.42
N ILE A 93 14.41 5.68 12.35
CA ILE A 93 14.48 4.45 11.55
C ILE A 93 13.87 4.64 10.15
N LEU A 94 12.74 5.33 10.06
CA LEU A 94 11.96 5.53 8.85
C LEU A 94 12.55 6.62 7.95
N ASP A 95 12.47 6.42 6.63
CA ASP A 95 12.56 7.49 5.66
C ASP A 95 11.18 8.15 5.49
N ILE A 96 10.93 9.21 6.22
CA ILE A 96 9.62 9.89 6.27
C ILE A 96 9.17 10.39 4.89
N PRO A 97 10.03 10.98 4.03
CA PRO A 97 9.61 11.40 2.70
C PRO A 97 9.09 10.25 1.84
N SER A 98 9.76 9.11 1.80
CA SER A 98 9.31 7.96 1.01
C SER A 98 7.97 7.41 1.50
N LEU A 99 7.76 7.38 2.83
CA LEU A 99 6.48 6.95 3.41
C LEU A 99 5.34 7.88 2.97
N ILE A 100 5.57 9.19 2.99
CA ILE A 100 4.56 10.17 2.60
C ILE A 100 4.23 10.06 1.10
N ASP A 101 5.24 9.96 0.24
CA ASP A 101 5.03 9.83 -1.20
C ASP A 101 4.31 8.52 -1.55
N TRP A 102 4.69 7.41 -0.93
CA TRP A 102 4.02 6.11 -1.08
C TRP A 102 2.54 6.21 -0.63
N TRP A 103 2.28 6.80 0.51
CA TRP A 103 0.94 6.99 1.04
C TRP A 103 0.07 7.87 0.13
N PHE A 104 0.61 8.96 -0.40
CA PHE A 104 -0.11 9.79 -1.36
C PHE A 104 -0.57 9.02 -2.60
N VAL A 105 0.27 8.13 -3.12
CA VAL A 105 -0.10 7.29 -4.27
C VAL A 105 -1.25 6.33 -3.92
N HIS A 106 -1.16 5.67 -2.77
CA HIS A 106 -2.20 4.73 -2.31
C HIS A 106 -3.53 5.45 -2.00
N GLU A 107 -3.49 6.58 -1.34
CA GLU A 107 -4.67 7.38 -1.05
C GLU A 107 -5.30 7.99 -2.32
N LEU A 108 -4.47 8.43 -3.28
CA LEU A 108 -4.97 8.95 -4.55
C LEU A 108 -5.65 7.85 -5.38
N ALA A 109 -5.05 6.69 -5.45
CA ALA A 109 -5.60 5.54 -6.16
C ALA A 109 -6.73 4.85 -5.38
N MET A 110 -6.92 5.21 -4.11
CA MET A 110 -7.77 4.49 -3.17
C MET A 110 -7.48 2.99 -3.15
N ASN A 111 -6.19 2.65 -3.15
CA ASN A 111 -5.75 1.27 -3.01
C ASN A 111 -5.90 0.83 -1.56
N ALA A 112 -6.90 0.01 -1.27
CA ALA A 112 -7.20 -0.44 0.08
C ALA A 112 -6.38 -1.65 0.53
N GLU A 113 -5.53 -2.20 -0.30
CA GLU A 113 -4.78 -3.42 0.03
C GLU A 113 -3.82 -3.24 1.20
N TYR A 114 -3.28 -2.04 1.41
CA TYR A 114 -2.41 -1.79 2.56
C TYR A 114 -3.16 -1.80 3.91
N ARG A 115 -4.49 -1.97 3.88
CA ARG A 115 -5.35 -2.09 5.07
C ARG A 115 -5.00 -3.30 5.94
N HIS A 116 -4.68 -4.46 5.35
CA HIS A 116 -4.48 -5.73 6.05
C HIS A 116 -3.15 -6.43 5.80
N PRO A 117 -1.99 -5.85 5.85
CA PRO A 117 -1.45 -5.35 4.59
C PRO A 117 -1.36 -6.47 3.56
N LYS A 118 -1.43 -6.11 2.28
CA LYS A 118 -1.26 -7.00 1.15
C LYS A 118 -0.46 -6.28 0.08
N SER A 119 0.52 -6.98 -0.50
CA SER A 119 1.41 -6.44 -1.54
C SER A 119 2.07 -5.10 -1.17
N VAL A 120 2.38 -4.91 0.12
CA VAL A 120 3.00 -3.69 0.63
C VAL A 120 4.51 -3.89 0.71
N TYR A 121 5.22 -3.22 -0.17
CA TYR A 121 6.68 -3.31 -0.22
C TYR A 121 7.34 -2.17 0.54
N MET A 122 8.41 -2.52 1.24
CA MET A 122 9.37 -1.61 1.85
C MET A 122 10.79 -2.12 1.60
N TYR A 123 11.76 -1.28 1.83
CA TYR A 123 13.16 -1.72 1.75
C TYR A 123 14.00 -1.03 2.82
N ILE A 124 15.04 -1.74 3.28
CA ILE A 124 16.11 -1.13 4.07
C ILE A 124 17.19 -0.72 3.08
N ASP A 125 17.54 0.56 3.05
CA ASP A 125 18.60 1.07 2.19
C ASP A 125 19.98 0.70 2.79
N GLY A 126 20.83 0.05 2.01
CA GLY A 126 22.17 -0.34 2.43
C GLY A 126 23.10 0.83 2.73
N LYS A 127 22.79 2.03 2.22
CA LYS A 127 23.61 3.22 2.42
C LYS A 127 23.50 3.84 3.79
N ASP A 128 22.27 4.00 4.29
CA ASP A 128 21.99 4.71 5.52
C ASP A 128 21.18 3.89 6.53
N GLY A 129 20.79 2.69 6.11
CA GLY A 129 20.02 1.76 6.93
C GLY A 129 18.61 2.26 7.25
N LYS A 130 18.06 3.20 6.47
CA LYS A 130 16.70 3.67 6.63
C LYS A 130 15.71 2.66 6.06
N LEU A 131 14.57 2.55 6.73
CA LEU A 131 13.42 1.81 6.24
C LEU A 131 12.56 2.73 5.39
N CYS A 132 12.55 2.48 4.10
CA CYS A 132 11.87 3.27 3.08
C CYS A 132 10.61 2.56 2.59
N ALA A 133 9.56 3.30 2.26
CA ALA A 133 8.37 2.74 1.61
C ALA A 133 8.57 2.64 0.09
N GLY A 134 8.12 1.53 -0.49
CA GLY A 134 8.19 1.25 -1.93
C GLY A 134 8.84 -0.10 -2.26
N PRO A 135 8.72 -0.50 -3.55
CA PRO A 135 7.99 0.16 -4.63
C PRO A 135 6.48 0.21 -4.41
N VAL A 136 5.80 1.05 -5.18
CA VAL A 136 4.34 0.90 -5.37
C VAL A 136 4.10 -0.31 -6.27
N TRP A 137 3.18 -1.19 -5.87
CA TRP A 137 2.94 -2.47 -6.52
C TRP A 137 1.47 -2.84 -6.44
N ASP A 138 0.98 -3.62 -7.41
CA ASP A 138 -0.31 -4.30 -7.39
C ASP A 138 -1.53 -3.34 -7.31
N PHE A 139 -1.72 -2.55 -8.35
CA PHE A 139 -2.80 -1.57 -8.46
C PHE A 139 -3.94 -2.04 -9.38
N ASP A 140 -4.09 -3.35 -9.59
CA ASP A 140 -5.14 -3.92 -10.43
C ASP A 140 -6.36 -4.39 -9.62
N TYR A 141 -6.23 -4.53 -8.30
CA TYR A 141 -7.27 -4.95 -7.39
C TYR A 141 -7.55 -3.89 -6.32
N GLN A 142 -8.82 -3.71 -5.95
CA GLN A 142 -9.25 -2.76 -4.92
C GLN A 142 -8.78 -1.30 -5.10
N THR A 143 -8.54 -0.90 -6.33
CA THR A 143 -8.20 0.48 -6.69
C THR A 143 -9.30 1.09 -7.54
N PHE A 144 -9.31 2.41 -7.65
CA PHE A 144 -10.26 3.15 -8.48
C PHE A 144 -11.72 2.73 -8.24
N PRO A 145 -12.25 2.87 -7.05
CA PRO A 145 -13.62 2.49 -6.79
C PRO A 145 -14.53 3.26 -7.73
N ASN A 146 -15.31 2.52 -8.52
CA ASN A 146 -16.36 3.11 -9.34
C ASN A 146 -17.34 3.84 -8.41
N PRO A 147 -17.72 5.09 -8.69
CA PRO A 147 -18.74 5.81 -7.92
C PRO A 147 -20.07 5.07 -7.83
N ALA A 148 -20.36 4.15 -8.75
CA ALA A 148 -21.53 3.27 -8.68
C ALA A 148 -21.38 2.10 -7.70
N GLY A 149 -20.25 2.03 -7.00
CA GLY A 149 -19.91 0.99 -6.02
C GLY A 149 -19.36 -0.27 -6.67
N ILE A 150 -18.15 -0.66 -6.25
CA ILE A 150 -17.66 -2.01 -6.50
C ILE A 150 -18.43 -2.92 -5.56
N LYS A 151 -19.41 -3.62 -6.05
CA LYS A 151 -19.95 -4.77 -5.33
C LYS A 151 -18.96 -5.91 -5.54
N ALA A 152 -18.11 -6.14 -4.56
CA ALA A 152 -17.36 -7.38 -4.54
C ALA A 152 -18.35 -8.54 -4.62
N VAL A 153 -18.21 -9.41 -5.59
CA VAL A 153 -19.00 -10.63 -5.71
C VAL A 153 -18.53 -11.59 -4.62
N SER A 154 -19.04 -11.38 -3.44
CA SER A 154 -18.60 -12.12 -2.25
C SER A 154 -19.41 -13.37 -1.98
N SER A 155 -20.56 -13.54 -2.60
CA SER A 155 -21.47 -14.63 -2.26
C SER A 155 -20.96 -16.01 -2.68
N GLU A 156 -20.07 -16.08 -3.66
CA GLU A 156 -19.54 -17.35 -4.16
C GLU A 156 -18.22 -17.77 -3.53
N MET A 157 -17.52 -16.87 -2.88
CA MET A 157 -16.22 -17.11 -2.26
C MET A 157 -16.23 -17.26 -0.74
N GLY A 158 -17.37 -17.51 -0.13
CA GLY A 158 -17.44 -17.84 1.29
C GLY A 158 -17.46 -16.68 2.26
N GLY A 159 -17.82 -15.50 1.83
CA GLY A 159 -18.53 -14.59 2.73
C GLY A 159 -17.76 -13.45 3.37
N SER A 160 -16.51 -13.16 3.07
CA SER A 160 -15.80 -12.08 3.77
C SER A 160 -15.39 -10.87 2.94
N TYR A 161 -15.51 -10.89 1.65
CA TYR A 161 -15.14 -9.76 0.78
C TYR A 161 -16.24 -8.71 0.60
N ALA A 162 -17.37 -8.87 1.28
CA ALA A 162 -18.58 -8.06 1.07
C ALA A 162 -18.48 -6.61 1.55
N SER A 163 -17.40 -6.17 2.15
CA SER A 163 -17.37 -4.91 2.87
C SER A 163 -16.48 -3.81 2.27
N LEU A 164 -15.98 -3.99 1.07
CA LEU A 164 -15.24 -2.93 0.36
C LEU A 164 -16.15 -2.10 -0.55
N SER A 165 -17.41 -1.89 -0.15
CA SER A 165 -18.21 -0.84 -0.75
C SER A 165 -17.71 0.49 -0.21
N TYR A 166 -16.95 1.20 -1.02
CA TYR A 166 -16.73 2.62 -0.78
C TYR A 166 -18.05 3.32 -1.01
N ASP A 167 -18.69 3.76 0.05
CA ASP A 167 -19.78 4.70 -0.08
C ASP A 167 -19.25 6.09 -0.49
N GLU A 168 -20.15 6.97 -0.88
CA GLU A 168 -19.78 8.32 -1.27
C GLU A 168 -19.06 9.09 -0.15
N ALA A 169 -19.29 8.72 1.11
CA ALA A 169 -18.62 9.31 2.26
C ALA A 169 -17.14 8.90 2.33
N SER A 170 -16.84 7.63 2.05
CA SER A 170 -15.46 7.12 2.02
C SER A 170 -14.57 7.84 0.99
N LEU A 171 -15.16 8.36 -0.10
CA LEU A 171 -14.42 9.15 -1.09
C LEU A 171 -13.94 10.49 -0.55
N ASN A 172 -14.56 10.99 0.51
CA ASN A 172 -14.27 12.29 1.12
C ASN A 172 -13.37 12.22 2.35
N GLU A 173 -12.88 11.03 2.70
CA GLU A 173 -12.02 10.77 3.86
C GLU A 173 -10.71 10.13 3.42
N TRP A 174 -9.76 10.02 4.33
CA TRP A 174 -8.60 9.16 4.14
C TRP A 174 -9.00 7.70 4.26
N LEU A 175 -8.44 6.82 3.46
CA LEU A 175 -8.67 5.37 3.60
C LEU A 175 -8.36 4.90 5.01
N CYS A 176 -7.27 5.39 5.58
CA CYS A 176 -6.85 5.01 6.92
C CYS A 176 -7.67 5.65 8.06
N SER A 177 -8.61 6.58 7.79
CA SER A 177 -9.50 7.14 8.83
C SER A 177 -10.48 6.12 9.38
N ASN A 178 -10.85 5.11 8.59
CA ASN A 178 -11.78 4.06 8.98
C ASN A 178 -11.13 2.96 9.83
N TYR A 179 -10.01 3.27 10.44
CA TYR A 179 -9.26 2.33 11.25
C TYR A 179 -9.92 2.06 12.60
N SER A 180 -10.11 0.78 12.92
CA SER A 180 -10.55 0.32 14.25
C SER A 180 -9.40 -0.41 14.97
N PHE A 181 -9.03 0.10 16.13
CA PHE A 181 -8.03 -0.55 16.99
C PHE A 181 -8.50 -1.84 17.65
N ASP A 182 -9.78 -2.14 17.58
CA ASP A 182 -10.37 -3.29 18.26
C ASP A 182 -10.15 -4.60 17.52
N ASN A 183 -9.85 -4.54 16.24
CA ASN A 183 -9.59 -5.70 15.42
C ASN A 183 -8.09 -5.99 15.38
N ARG A 184 -7.65 -6.94 16.19
CA ARG A 184 -6.25 -7.37 16.26
C ARG A 184 -6.07 -8.66 15.50
N TRP A 185 -5.08 -8.66 14.63
CA TRP A 185 -4.65 -9.90 14.02
C TRP A 185 -4.02 -10.80 15.08
N THR A 186 -4.64 -11.97 15.32
CA THR A 186 -4.26 -12.83 16.45
C THR A 186 -3.68 -14.18 16.05
N GLY A 187 -3.55 -14.46 14.75
CA GLY A 187 -3.09 -15.79 14.32
C GLY A 187 -2.32 -15.83 13.01
N ILE A 188 -1.39 -16.77 12.94
CA ILE A 188 -0.54 -17.07 11.79
C ILE A 188 -1.25 -17.96 10.77
N THR A 189 -2.24 -18.76 11.20
CA THR A 189 -2.78 -19.87 10.40
C THR A 189 -3.97 -19.52 9.54
N THR A 190 -4.61 -18.44 9.82
CA THR A 190 -5.61 -17.79 8.99
C THR A 190 -5.47 -16.31 9.25
N PRO A 191 -4.85 -15.57 8.37
CA PRO A 191 -4.99 -14.13 8.42
C PRO A 191 -6.49 -13.89 8.27
N ALA A 192 -7.19 -13.73 9.40
CA ALA A 192 -8.51 -13.18 9.34
C ALA A 192 -8.33 -11.86 8.57
N TYR A 193 -9.15 -11.64 7.57
CA TYR A 193 -9.23 -10.38 6.84
C TYR A 193 -9.78 -9.26 7.75
N ASP A 194 -9.50 -9.37 9.01
CA ASP A 194 -9.90 -8.41 10.02
C ASP A 194 -9.09 -7.14 9.82
N ASP A 195 -9.73 -6.03 10.03
CA ASP A 195 -9.19 -4.71 9.83
C ASP A 195 -7.80 -4.56 10.45
N LYS A 196 -6.79 -4.55 9.60
CA LYS A 196 -5.40 -4.33 9.99
C LYS A 196 -5.12 -2.83 10.05
N PRO A 197 -4.08 -2.42 10.73
CA PRO A 197 -3.86 -1.00 11.02
C PRO A 197 -3.34 -0.16 9.86
N TYR A 198 -3.65 -0.45 8.61
CA TYR A 198 -3.13 0.32 7.47
C TYR A 198 -1.63 0.62 7.63
N MET A 199 -0.86 -0.41 7.91
CA MET A 199 0.53 -0.31 8.35
C MET A 199 0.64 0.58 9.60
N TRP A 200 1.45 1.60 9.54
CA TRP A 200 1.68 2.54 10.63
C TRP A 200 1.02 3.91 10.43
N TYR A 201 0.33 4.13 9.31
CA TYR A 201 -0.19 5.47 8.95
C TYR A 201 -1.17 6.04 9.97
N PRO A 202 -2.15 5.28 10.49
CA PRO A 202 -3.05 5.82 11.52
C PRO A 202 -2.32 6.28 12.79
N LEU A 203 -1.17 5.65 13.08
CA LEU A 203 -0.33 6.01 14.22
C LEU A 203 0.49 7.24 13.93
N LEU A 204 1.15 7.27 12.77
CA LEU A 204 1.94 8.42 12.32
C LEU A 204 1.11 9.69 12.22
N LEU A 205 -0.12 9.59 11.72
CA LEU A 205 -1.04 10.73 11.58
C LEU A 205 -1.56 11.29 12.92
N GLN A 206 -1.24 10.69 14.05
CA GLN A 206 -1.53 11.27 15.37
C GLN A 206 -0.46 12.28 15.81
N HIS A 207 0.69 12.32 15.13
CA HIS A 207 1.81 13.18 15.47
C HIS A 207 1.82 14.46 14.65
N GLU A 208 1.87 15.60 15.31
CA GLU A 208 1.88 16.91 14.66
C GLU A 208 3.12 17.11 13.76
N GLU A 209 4.24 16.50 14.13
CA GLU A 209 5.47 16.52 13.32
C GLU A 209 5.27 15.78 11.99
N PHE A 210 4.61 14.62 12.01
CA PHE A 210 4.30 13.89 10.78
C PHE A 210 3.29 14.65 9.91
N LYS A 211 2.23 15.19 10.50
CA LYS A 211 1.26 16.03 9.79
C LYS A 211 1.92 17.26 9.15
N ALA A 212 2.88 17.87 9.85
CA ALA A 212 3.64 18.99 9.31
C ALA A 212 4.51 18.56 8.12
N ALA A 213 5.15 17.40 8.19
CA ALA A 213 5.92 16.81 7.08
C ALA A 213 5.00 16.49 5.89
N VAL A 214 3.81 15.90 6.13
CA VAL A 214 2.80 15.65 5.09
C VAL A 214 2.40 16.95 4.39
N LYS A 215 2.10 18.01 5.14
CA LYS A 215 1.76 19.32 4.55
C LYS A 215 2.88 19.89 3.71
N ALA A 216 4.11 19.81 4.19
CA ALA A 216 5.28 20.31 3.46
C ALA A 216 5.51 19.53 2.16
N GLN A 217 5.43 18.19 2.22
CA GLN A 217 5.57 17.32 1.05
C GLN A 217 4.44 17.55 0.03
N TRP A 218 3.21 17.79 0.51
CA TRP A 218 2.06 18.05 -0.36
C TRP A 218 2.25 19.26 -1.24
N LEU A 219 2.84 20.33 -0.72
CA LEU A 219 3.12 21.54 -1.53
C LEU A 219 4.02 21.24 -2.73
N VAL A 220 4.87 20.23 -2.63
CA VAL A 220 5.77 19.80 -3.72
C VAL A 220 5.10 18.77 -4.62
N SER A 221 4.33 17.85 -4.03
CA SER A 221 3.75 16.70 -4.74
C SER A 221 2.44 17.07 -5.47
N TYR A 222 1.61 17.90 -4.90
CA TYR A 222 0.31 18.28 -5.48
C TYR A 222 0.39 18.79 -6.93
N PRO A 223 1.27 19.75 -7.28
CA PRO A 223 1.37 20.19 -8.68
C PRO A 223 1.81 19.09 -9.64
N LYS A 224 2.64 18.15 -9.16
CA LYS A 224 3.09 17.00 -9.96
C LYS A 224 1.95 16.01 -10.18
N LEU A 225 1.19 15.72 -9.13
CA LEU A 225 0.02 14.85 -9.20
C LEU A 225 -1.05 15.43 -10.13
N GLN A 226 -1.27 16.73 -10.11
CA GLN A 226 -2.15 17.41 -11.08
C GLN A 226 -1.70 17.17 -12.53
N GLN A 227 -0.39 17.23 -12.79
CA GLN A 227 0.15 16.96 -14.13
C GLN A 227 -0.03 15.50 -14.53
N VAL A 228 0.19 14.56 -13.59
CA VAL A 228 -0.05 13.13 -13.83
C VAL A 228 -1.52 12.90 -14.20
N VAL A 229 -2.44 13.43 -13.42
CA VAL A 229 -3.89 13.29 -13.70
C VAL A 229 -4.26 13.91 -15.05
N ALA A 230 -3.70 15.06 -15.38
CA ALA A 230 -3.92 15.70 -16.67
C ALA A 230 -3.37 14.90 -17.87
N SER A 231 -2.35 14.06 -17.65
CA SER A 231 -1.72 13.24 -18.69
C SER A 231 -2.44 11.91 -18.95
N ILE A 232 -3.35 11.46 -18.08
CA ILE A 232 -3.99 10.13 -18.17
C ILE A 232 -4.61 9.90 -19.55
N ARG A 233 -5.34 10.88 -20.07
CA ARG A 233 -6.00 10.75 -21.38
C ARG A 233 -4.99 10.63 -22.52
N ALA A 234 -3.91 11.38 -22.50
CA ALA A 234 -2.87 11.31 -23.52
C ALA A 234 -2.17 9.94 -23.47
N PHE A 235 -1.83 9.46 -22.28
CA PHE A 235 -1.26 8.13 -22.07
C PHE A 235 -2.21 7.01 -22.52
N ALA A 236 -3.50 7.14 -22.21
CA ALA A 236 -4.50 6.20 -22.67
C ALA A 236 -4.57 6.17 -24.21
N GLU A 237 -4.53 7.33 -24.87
CA GLU A 237 -4.56 7.40 -26.33
C GLU A 237 -3.33 6.76 -26.99
N GLU A 238 -2.15 6.91 -26.40
CA GLU A 238 -0.93 6.22 -26.86
C GLU A 238 -1.06 4.70 -26.81
N ASN A 239 -1.85 4.18 -25.88
CA ASN A 239 -2.06 2.74 -25.67
C ASN A 239 -3.31 2.19 -26.40
N ARG A 240 -4.13 3.04 -27.03
CA ARG A 240 -5.42 2.66 -27.66
C ARG A 240 -5.30 1.48 -28.62
N VAL A 241 -4.25 1.43 -29.42
CA VAL A 241 -4.05 0.33 -30.38
C VAL A 241 -3.76 -0.99 -29.65
N SER A 242 -2.90 -0.96 -28.64
CA SER A 242 -2.60 -2.13 -27.82
C SER A 242 -3.83 -2.63 -27.08
N ASP A 243 -4.62 -1.72 -26.52
CA ASP A 243 -5.88 -2.02 -25.86
C ASP A 243 -6.88 -2.67 -26.82
N THR A 244 -7.00 -2.15 -28.04
CA THR A 244 -7.87 -2.73 -29.07
C THR A 244 -7.52 -4.19 -29.34
N TYR A 245 -6.24 -4.52 -29.45
CA TYR A 245 -5.81 -5.91 -29.64
C TYR A 245 -6.03 -6.75 -28.38
N ASN A 246 -5.75 -6.20 -27.19
CA ASN A 246 -5.97 -6.89 -25.93
C ASN A 246 -7.44 -7.28 -25.78
N TYR A 247 -8.37 -6.34 -26.01
CA TYR A 247 -9.80 -6.60 -25.88
C TYR A 247 -10.40 -7.39 -27.06
N ALA A 248 -9.75 -7.45 -28.20
CA ALA A 248 -10.10 -8.39 -29.25
C ALA A 248 -9.79 -9.85 -28.84
N MET A 249 -8.74 -10.05 -28.04
CA MET A 249 -8.39 -11.36 -27.49
C MET A 249 -9.19 -11.69 -26.21
N TRP A 250 -9.41 -10.70 -25.36
CA TRP A 250 -10.12 -10.82 -24.08
C TRP A 250 -11.18 -9.74 -23.94
N PRO A 251 -12.40 -9.94 -24.48
CA PRO A 251 -13.43 -8.89 -24.59
C PRO A 251 -14.09 -8.59 -23.25
N LEU A 252 -13.39 -7.94 -22.35
CA LEU A 252 -13.87 -7.60 -21.01
C LEU A 252 -14.71 -6.31 -20.97
N LEU A 253 -14.42 -5.35 -21.87
CA LEU A 253 -15.06 -4.03 -21.88
C LEU A 253 -16.37 -3.94 -22.69
N ASP A 254 -16.74 -4.96 -23.46
CA ASP A 254 -17.99 -4.92 -24.22
C ASP A 254 -19.24 -5.19 -23.36
N GLY A 255 -19.08 -5.20 -22.04
CA GLY A 255 -20.13 -5.51 -21.06
C GLY A 255 -20.56 -6.97 -21.07
N ARG A 256 -19.86 -7.81 -21.82
CA ARG A 256 -20.03 -9.25 -21.78
C ARG A 256 -19.01 -9.83 -20.83
N ARG A 257 -19.38 -9.84 -19.60
CA ARG A 257 -18.73 -10.73 -18.68
C ARG A 257 -19.10 -12.13 -19.05
N THR A 258 -18.14 -12.88 -19.42
CA THR A 258 -18.26 -14.30 -19.33
C THR A 258 -17.91 -14.64 -17.88
N ALA A 259 -18.94 -14.82 -17.06
CA ALA A 259 -18.82 -15.43 -15.72
C ALA A 259 -18.04 -16.77 -15.76
N GLU A 260 -17.75 -17.25 -16.96
CA GLU A 260 -17.01 -18.45 -17.27
C GLU A 260 -15.50 -18.30 -17.20
N LEU A 261 -14.93 -17.07 -17.18
CA LEU A 261 -13.48 -16.88 -17.29
C LEU A 261 -12.75 -16.65 -15.98
N SER A 262 -13.43 -16.27 -14.92
CA SER A 262 -12.81 -16.19 -13.58
C SER A 262 -13.84 -16.03 -12.47
N PRO A 263 -13.76 -16.81 -11.40
CA PRO A 263 -14.54 -16.58 -10.18
C PRO A 263 -14.17 -15.26 -9.46
N TYR A 264 -13.11 -14.58 -9.90
CA TYR A 264 -12.59 -13.34 -9.32
C TYR A 264 -13.01 -12.08 -10.07
N VAL A 265 -13.98 -12.15 -10.94
CA VAL A 265 -14.43 -10.98 -11.69
C VAL A 265 -15.16 -10.01 -10.78
N ILE A 266 -14.59 -8.84 -10.58
CA ILE A 266 -15.23 -7.73 -9.89
C ILE A 266 -16.43 -7.29 -10.70
N ASP A 267 -17.63 -7.29 -10.08
CA ASP A 267 -18.81 -6.76 -10.68
C ASP A 267 -18.83 -5.24 -10.55
N PHE A 268 -18.54 -4.56 -11.64
CA PHE A 268 -18.86 -3.15 -11.74
C PHE A 268 -20.37 -3.04 -11.73
N SER A 269 -20.93 -2.55 -10.62
CA SER A 269 -22.36 -2.49 -10.42
C SER A 269 -23.05 -1.65 -11.48
N GLY A 270 -24.06 -2.22 -12.03
CA GLY A 270 -24.82 -1.70 -13.13
C GLY A 270 -24.34 -2.36 -14.43
N ASP A 271 -25.24 -3.01 -15.10
CA ASP A 271 -25.05 -3.58 -16.44
C ASP A 271 -24.66 -2.52 -17.51
N GLU A 272 -24.10 -1.42 -17.08
CA GLU A 272 -23.72 -0.32 -17.93
C GLU A 272 -22.43 -0.66 -18.63
N LYS A 273 -22.58 -0.85 -19.92
CA LYS A 273 -21.49 -1.05 -20.85
C LYS A 273 -20.75 0.27 -21.00
N MET A 274 -19.58 0.37 -20.40
CA MET A 274 -18.69 1.48 -20.66
C MET A 274 -17.89 1.22 -21.94
N THR A 275 -17.89 2.19 -22.84
CA THR A 275 -16.88 2.25 -23.89
C THR A 275 -15.52 2.57 -23.26
N TRP A 276 -14.45 2.30 -24.00
CA TRP A 276 -13.10 2.64 -23.56
C TRP A 276 -12.96 4.14 -23.20
N ASP A 277 -13.52 5.03 -24.01
CA ASP A 277 -13.50 6.48 -23.77
C ASP A 277 -14.25 6.85 -22.49
N GLU A 278 -15.42 6.26 -22.25
CA GLU A 278 -16.20 6.48 -21.04
C GLU A 278 -15.47 5.98 -19.78
N ALA A 279 -14.76 4.84 -19.88
CA ALA A 279 -13.94 4.33 -18.78
C ALA A 279 -12.76 5.27 -18.45
N ILE A 280 -12.09 5.80 -19.47
CA ILE A 280 -11.02 6.78 -19.28
C ILE A 280 -11.57 8.10 -18.71
N ASP A 281 -12.73 8.56 -19.17
CA ASP A 281 -13.38 9.75 -18.63
C ASP A 281 -13.76 9.58 -17.16
N ALA A 282 -14.29 8.42 -16.80
CA ALA A 282 -14.62 8.08 -15.42
C ALA A 282 -13.35 8.07 -14.53
N MET A 283 -12.27 7.47 -15.01
CA MET A 283 -10.98 7.44 -14.30
C MET A 283 -10.42 8.85 -14.11
N VAL A 284 -10.38 9.67 -15.15
CA VAL A 284 -9.89 11.05 -15.05
C VAL A 284 -10.72 11.85 -14.05
N LYS A 285 -12.04 11.74 -14.11
CA LYS A 285 -12.94 12.43 -13.17
C LYS A 285 -12.72 11.96 -11.73
N PHE A 286 -12.58 10.66 -11.54
CA PHE A 286 -12.30 10.09 -10.22
C PHE A 286 -11.02 10.68 -9.62
N TYR A 287 -9.91 10.66 -10.36
CA TYR A 287 -8.63 11.17 -9.88
C TYR A 287 -8.66 12.68 -9.62
N GLN A 288 -9.33 13.45 -10.47
CA GLN A 288 -9.51 14.90 -10.26
C GLN A 288 -10.23 15.15 -8.93
N ASN A 289 -11.37 14.50 -8.73
CA ASN A 289 -12.16 14.66 -7.50
C ASN A 289 -11.38 14.20 -6.27
N ARG A 290 -10.70 13.05 -6.34
CA ARG A 290 -9.92 12.54 -5.22
C ARG A 290 -8.75 13.45 -4.86
N LEU A 291 -8.07 13.98 -5.86
CA LEU A 291 -6.96 14.92 -5.67
C LEU A 291 -7.43 16.23 -5.00
N GLU A 292 -8.61 16.73 -5.39
CA GLU A 292 -9.23 17.89 -4.75
C GLU A 292 -9.61 17.61 -3.30
N THR A 293 -10.18 16.43 -3.04
CA THR A 293 -10.49 15.97 -1.67
C THR A 293 -9.24 15.91 -0.80
N MET A 294 -8.19 15.23 -1.26
CA MET A 294 -6.92 15.16 -0.54
C MET A 294 -6.36 16.56 -0.25
N ASN A 295 -6.42 17.46 -1.23
CA ASN A 295 -5.97 18.83 -1.06
C ASN A 295 -6.81 19.58 -0.01
N ALA A 296 -8.11 19.38 0.02
CA ALA A 296 -8.99 19.99 1.02
C ALA A 296 -8.70 19.44 2.43
N LEU A 297 -8.54 18.12 2.57
CA LEU A 297 -8.22 17.48 3.84
C LEU A 297 -6.89 17.97 4.41
N ILE A 298 -5.84 18.03 3.60
CA ILE A 298 -4.51 18.48 4.04
C ILE A 298 -4.54 19.96 4.43
N ASN A 299 -5.20 20.80 3.64
CA ASN A 299 -5.27 22.24 3.92
C ASN A 299 -6.12 22.56 5.16
N SER A 300 -7.18 21.80 5.43
CA SER A 300 -7.97 21.93 6.65
C SER A 300 -7.27 21.35 7.88
N GLY A 301 -6.27 20.48 7.69
CA GLY A 301 -5.63 19.74 8.77
C GLY A 301 -6.45 18.55 9.26
N SER A 302 -7.38 18.07 8.46
CA SER A 302 -8.17 16.89 8.74
C SER A 302 -7.37 15.64 8.37
N PHE A 303 -6.78 14.99 9.38
CA PHE A 303 -5.99 13.77 9.26
C PHE A 303 -6.60 12.63 10.06
#